data_26767a8fa6af093c643726402f809799
#
_entry.id   26767a8fa6af093c643726402f809799
#
_cell.length_a   1.000
_cell.length_b   1.000
_cell.length_c   1.000
_cell.angle_alpha   90.00
_cell.angle_beta   90.00
_cell.angle_gamma   90.00
#
_symmetry.space_group_name_H-M   'P 1'
#
loop_
_entity.id
_entity.type
_entity.pdbx_description
1 polymer ?
#
loop_
_entity_poly.entity_id
_entity_poly.type
_entity_poly.pdbx_seq_one_letter_code
_entity_poly.pdbx_strand_id
1 'polypeptide(L)'
;FATALDTIHEKFPKPVILTEFACDAIPGHHALPSEMWSEEYQAEVVAGAIQVLRGKPYVIGHMPGPLADYRVAQSTAAPMGMAYRGMFTRERRPKLAAHSLRTLWRR
;
A
#
# COMPACT_ATOMS: atom_id res chain seq x y z
N PHE A 1 -0.21 5.04 -12.63
CA PHE A 1 0.90 4.60 -11.75
C PHE A 1 2.07 4.05 -12.58
N ALA A 2 1.84 3.03 -13.39
CA ALA A 2 2.90 2.45 -14.23
C ALA A 2 3.50 3.48 -15.19
N THR A 3 2.65 4.25 -15.88
CA THR A 3 3.08 5.28 -16.82
C THR A 3 3.85 6.40 -16.13
N ALA A 4 3.42 6.79 -14.93
CA ALA A 4 4.10 7.84 -14.16
C ALA A 4 5.53 7.40 -13.80
N LEU A 5 5.71 6.14 -13.41
CA LEU A 5 7.05 5.59 -13.13
C LEU A 5 7.94 5.62 -14.36
N ASP A 6 7.43 5.21 -15.51
CA ASP A 6 8.18 5.22 -16.75
C ASP A 6 8.58 6.65 -17.15
N THR A 7 7.69 7.62 -16.99
CA THR A 7 7.95 9.03 -17.28
C THR A 7 9.07 9.58 -16.39
N ILE A 8 9.05 9.25 -15.10
CA ILE A 8 10.10 9.68 -14.17
C ILE A 8 11.43 9.05 -14.56
N HIS A 9 11.45 7.76 -14.89
CA HIS A 9 12.68 7.07 -15.27
C HIS A 9 13.27 7.61 -16.59
N GLU A 10 12.43 8.00 -17.54
CA GLU A 10 12.91 8.63 -18.78
C GLU A 10 13.66 9.92 -18.51
N LYS A 11 13.15 10.74 -17.57
CA LYS A 11 13.80 12.00 -17.19
C LYS A 11 15.03 11.79 -16.33
N PHE A 12 15.03 10.79 -15.49
CA PHE A 12 16.09 10.50 -14.54
C PHE A 12 16.43 9.00 -14.63
N PRO A 13 17.30 8.60 -15.56
CA PRO A 13 17.58 7.17 -15.81
C PRO A 13 18.45 6.55 -14.71
N LYS A 14 17.88 6.47 -13.52
CA LYS A 14 18.50 5.89 -12.32
C LYS A 14 17.61 4.82 -11.74
N PRO A 15 18.18 3.90 -10.93
CA PRO A 15 17.35 2.94 -10.18
C PRO A 15 16.32 3.65 -9.30
N VAL A 16 15.15 3.06 -9.18
CA VAL A 16 14.04 3.64 -8.45
C VAL A 16 13.67 2.75 -7.26
N ILE A 17 13.47 3.37 -6.11
CA ILE A 17 12.86 2.72 -4.95
C ILE A 17 11.55 3.45 -4.67
N LEU A 18 10.45 2.71 -4.60
CA LEU A 18 9.17 3.28 -4.22
C LEU A 18 9.02 3.15 -2.71
N THR A 19 9.06 4.28 -2.01
CA THR A 19 9.21 4.29 -0.56
C THR A 19 7.91 4.32 0.22
N GLU A 20 6.78 4.60 -0.44
CA GLU A 20 5.49 4.61 0.22
C GLU A 20 4.38 4.44 -0.81
N PHE A 21 3.56 3.44 -0.61
CA PHE A 21 2.36 3.22 -1.40
C PHE A 21 1.41 2.34 -0.62
N ALA A 22 0.17 2.73 -0.56
CA ALA A 22 -0.94 1.97 0.01
C ALA A 22 -2.21 2.81 -0.13
N CYS A 23 -3.30 2.28 0.36
CA CYS A 23 -4.53 3.03 0.56
C CYS A 23 -5.07 2.72 1.95
N ASP A 24 -6.02 3.52 2.40
CA ASP A 24 -6.60 3.35 3.71
C ASP A 24 -7.51 2.13 3.77
N ALA A 25 -7.47 1.43 4.89
CA ALA A 25 -8.42 0.36 5.20
C ALA A 25 -8.75 0.40 6.69
N ILE A 26 -10.03 0.46 7.01
CA ILE A 26 -10.49 0.45 8.39
C ILE A 26 -10.35 -0.98 8.92
N PRO A 27 -9.63 -1.17 10.04
CA PRO A 27 -9.45 -2.51 10.61
C PRO A 27 -10.77 -3.23 10.85
N GLY A 28 -10.87 -4.46 10.35
CA GLY A 28 -12.08 -5.27 10.50
C GLY A 28 -13.19 -4.98 9.50
N HIS A 29 -13.02 -3.96 8.64
CA HIS A 29 -13.99 -3.72 7.58
C HIS A 29 -13.66 -4.61 6.38
N HIS A 30 -14.54 -5.54 6.10
CA HIS A 30 -14.39 -6.51 5.01
C HIS A 30 -15.51 -6.39 4.00
N ALA A 31 -15.19 -6.57 2.74
CA ALA A 31 -16.17 -6.53 1.65
C ALA A 31 -15.75 -7.48 0.52
N LEU A 32 -16.70 -8.25 0.01
CA LEU A 32 -16.50 -9.12 -1.13
C LEU A 32 -17.73 -9.03 -2.05
N PRO A 33 -17.60 -8.44 -3.26
CA PRO A 33 -16.39 -7.88 -3.82
C PRO A 33 -15.84 -6.71 -3.00
N SER A 34 -14.55 -6.40 -3.20
CA SER A 34 -13.89 -5.35 -2.43
C SER A 34 -14.51 -3.98 -2.67
N GLU A 35 -14.47 -3.15 -1.65
CA GLU A 35 -14.91 -1.75 -1.77
C GLU A 35 -13.91 -0.85 -1.04
N MET A 36 -13.92 0.44 -1.38
CA MET A 36 -13.04 1.41 -0.75
C MET A 36 -13.17 1.35 0.77
N TRP A 37 -12.05 1.47 1.49
CA TRP A 37 -11.91 1.36 2.94
C TRP A 37 -11.95 -0.07 3.48
N SER A 38 -12.22 -1.09 2.67
CA SER A 38 -12.15 -2.48 3.13
C SER A 38 -10.71 -2.99 3.13
N GLU A 39 -10.43 -3.96 3.98
CA GLU A 39 -9.10 -4.61 4.00
C GLU A 39 -8.82 -5.34 2.69
N GLU A 40 -9.84 -5.91 2.05
CA GLU A 40 -9.71 -6.55 0.74
C GLU A 40 -9.25 -5.56 -0.32
N TYR A 41 -9.82 -4.35 -0.33
CA TYR A 41 -9.43 -3.32 -1.28
C TYR A 41 -7.97 -2.90 -1.09
N GLN A 42 -7.56 -2.69 0.15
CA GLN A 42 -6.16 -2.37 0.46
C GLN A 42 -5.21 -3.47 -0.02
N ALA A 43 -5.54 -4.72 0.26
CA ALA A 43 -4.73 -5.86 -0.16
C ALA A 43 -4.60 -5.93 -1.68
N GLU A 44 -5.70 -5.70 -2.41
CA GLU A 44 -5.69 -5.68 -3.87
C GLU A 44 -4.84 -4.55 -4.43
N VAL A 45 -4.94 -3.34 -3.86
CA VAL A 45 -4.15 -2.18 -4.29
C VAL A 45 -2.67 -2.44 -4.08
N VAL A 46 -2.28 -2.95 -2.93
CA VAL A 46 -0.88 -3.24 -2.61
C VAL A 46 -0.34 -4.35 -3.53
N ALA A 47 -1.08 -5.43 -3.70
CA ALA A 47 -0.67 -6.54 -4.57
C ALA A 47 -0.54 -6.10 -6.02
N GLY A 48 -1.51 -5.33 -6.51
CA GLY A 48 -1.47 -4.80 -7.88
C GLY A 48 -0.29 -3.88 -8.11
N ALA A 49 0.02 -3.01 -7.15
CA ALA A 49 1.19 -2.13 -7.22
C ALA A 49 2.49 -2.95 -7.29
N ILE A 50 2.63 -3.97 -6.46
CA ILE A 50 3.82 -4.83 -6.45
C ILE A 50 3.99 -5.54 -7.79
N GLN A 51 2.91 -6.03 -8.39
CA GLN A 51 2.99 -6.66 -9.71
C GLN A 51 3.50 -5.69 -10.78
N VAL A 52 3.01 -4.44 -10.76
CA VAL A 52 3.51 -3.40 -11.67
C VAL A 52 4.99 -3.14 -11.43
N LEU A 53 5.39 -2.99 -10.18
CA LEU A 53 6.80 -2.71 -9.82
C LEU A 53 7.73 -3.84 -10.24
N ARG A 54 7.32 -5.09 -10.08
CA ARG A 54 8.10 -6.25 -10.51
C ARG A 54 8.30 -6.31 -12.02
N GLY A 55 7.39 -5.72 -12.79
CA GLY A 55 7.52 -5.61 -14.25
C GLY A 55 8.45 -4.51 -14.72
N LYS A 56 8.98 -3.68 -13.83
CA LYS A 56 9.85 -2.56 -14.16
C LYS A 56 11.30 -2.90 -13.78
N PRO A 57 12.20 -3.14 -14.76
CA PRO A 57 13.56 -3.55 -14.45
C PRO A 57 14.37 -2.50 -13.69
N TYR A 58 13.98 -1.23 -13.77
CA TYR A 58 14.67 -0.16 -13.06
C TYR A 58 14.22 -0.01 -11.60
N VAL A 59 13.14 -0.67 -11.19
CA VAL A 59 12.69 -0.65 -9.80
C VAL A 59 13.46 -1.70 -9.01
N ILE A 60 14.25 -1.24 -8.04
CA ILE A 60 15.11 -2.11 -7.24
C ILE A 60 14.61 -2.35 -5.82
N GLY A 61 13.53 -1.68 -5.43
CA GLY A 61 12.95 -1.88 -4.11
C GLY A 61 11.58 -1.22 -3.97
N HIS A 62 10.82 -1.70 -3.01
CA HIS A 62 9.52 -1.13 -2.70
C HIS A 62 9.20 -1.31 -1.20
N MET A 63 8.53 -0.32 -0.64
CA MET A 63 8.16 -0.29 0.79
C MET A 63 6.68 0.07 0.91
N PRO A 64 5.79 -0.92 0.88
CA PRO A 64 4.38 -0.64 1.12
C PRO A 64 4.18 -0.20 2.58
N GLY A 65 3.25 0.65 2.78
CA GLY A 65 2.99 1.07 4.13
C GLY A 65 2.60 2.51 4.29
N PRO A 66 2.60 3.03 5.48
CA PRO A 66 3.44 2.71 6.66
C PRO A 66 3.21 1.33 7.27
N LEU A 67 4.06 0.98 8.22
CA LEU A 67 3.96 -0.30 8.91
C LEU A 67 2.62 -0.43 9.63
N ALA A 68 2.23 0.60 10.36
CA ALA A 68 1.04 0.57 11.19
C ALA A 68 0.23 1.86 11.04
N ASP A 69 -1.06 1.77 11.34
CA ASP A 69 -1.93 2.94 11.41
C ASP A 69 -1.43 3.91 12.49
N TYR A 70 -1.64 5.19 12.29
CA TYR A 70 -1.14 6.22 13.21
C TYR A 70 -2.09 7.40 13.29
N ARG A 71 -1.95 8.17 14.38
CA ARG A 71 -2.78 9.36 14.60
C ARG A 71 -2.33 10.51 13.72
N VAL A 72 -3.32 11.23 13.21
CA VAL A 72 -3.14 12.47 12.44
C VAL A 72 -4.22 13.47 12.84
N ALA A 73 -4.12 14.70 12.36
CA ALA A 73 -5.18 15.67 12.55
C ALA A 73 -6.44 15.19 11.83
N GLN A 74 -7.58 15.29 12.48
CA GLN A 74 -8.86 14.89 11.89
C GLN A 74 -9.18 15.78 10.69
N SER A 75 -9.62 15.17 9.60
CA SER A 75 -10.04 15.84 8.37
C SER A 75 -10.98 14.94 7.60
N THR A 76 -11.47 15.40 6.46
CA THR A 76 -12.30 14.58 5.57
C THR A 76 -11.52 13.40 4.99
N ALA A 77 -10.20 13.51 4.88
CA ALA A 77 -9.32 12.45 4.40
C ALA A 77 -8.80 11.54 5.53
N ALA A 78 -8.98 11.95 6.79
CA ALA A 78 -8.50 11.21 7.95
C ALA A 78 -9.60 11.14 9.02
N PRO A 79 -10.65 10.35 8.78
CA PRO A 79 -11.76 10.23 9.72
C PRO A 79 -11.27 9.71 11.07
N MET A 80 -11.87 10.23 12.14
CA MET A 80 -11.51 9.89 13.53
C MET A 80 -10.06 10.18 13.90
N GLY A 81 -9.38 11.07 13.14
CA GLY A 81 -8.01 11.45 13.41
C GLY A 81 -7.00 10.31 13.23
N MET A 82 -7.25 9.40 12.31
CA MET A 82 -6.39 8.26 12.03
C MET A 82 -6.01 8.18 10.56
N ALA A 83 -4.75 7.88 10.29
CA ALA A 83 -4.32 7.41 8.98
C ALA A 83 -4.37 5.88 9.01
N TYR A 84 -5.21 5.30 8.16
CA TYR A 84 -5.47 3.86 8.13
C TYR A 84 -4.71 3.14 7.01
N ARG A 85 -3.57 3.70 6.57
CA ARG A 85 -2.78 3.11 5.48
C ARG A 85 -1.81 2.04 5.93
N GLY A 86 -1.74 1.75 7.23
CA GLY A 86 -0.83 0.76 7.76
C GLY A 86 -1.17 -0.65 7.28
N MET A 87 -0.13 -1.48 7.17
CA MET A 87 -0.29 -2.91 6.93
C MET A 87 -0.77 -3.61 8.21
N PHE A 88 -0.47 -2.99 9.34
CA PHE A 88 -0.92 -3.42 10.67
C PHE A 88 -1.78 -2.33 11.28
N THR A 89 -2.64 -2.70 12.21
CA THR A 89 -3.40 -1.74 12.99
C THR A 89 -2.45 -0.96 13.93
N ARG A 90 -2.97 0.09 14.56
CA ARG A 90 -2.20 0.84 15.55
C ARG A 90 -1.68 -0.06 16.69
N GLU A 91 -2.44 -1.09 17.04
CA GLU A 91 -2.10 -2.06 18.09
C GLU A 91 -1.21 -3.19 17.57
N ARG A 92 -0.78 -3.12 16.31
CA ARG A 92 0.10 -4.09 15.64
C ARG A 92 -0.57 -5.42 15.28
N ARG A 93 -1.88 -5.41 15.10
CA ARG A 93 -2.59 -6.58 14.54
C ARG A 93 -2.47 -6.55 13.02
N PRO A 94 -2.15 -7.67 12.37
CA PRO A 94 -2.02 -7.70 10.91
C PRO A 94 -3.37 -7.52 10.24
N LYS A 95 -3.41 -6.65 9.25
CA LYS A 95 -4.54 -6.56 8.31
C LYS A 95 -4.35 -7.60 7.20
N LEU A 96 -5.35 -7.76 6.36
CA LEU A 96 -5.27 -8.68 5.22
C LEU A 96 -4.06 -8.37 4.33
N ALA A 97 -3.73 -7.10 4.12
CA ALA A 97 -2.58 -6.69 3.32
C ALA A 97 -1.26 -7.25 3.87
N ALA A 98 -1.09 -7.30 5.19
CA ALA A 98 0.11 -7.87 5.80
C ALA A 98 0.25 -9.36 5.47
N HIS A 99 -0.83 -10.10 5.53
CA HIS A 99 -0.84 -11.52 5.13
C HIS A 99 -0.55 -11.70 3.65
N SER A 100 -1.12 -10.85 2.80
CA SER A 100 -0.87 -10.86 1.36
C SER A 100 0.60 -10.60 1.04
N LEU A 101 1.21 -9.61 1.70
CA LEU A 101 2.63 -9.28 1.54
C LEU A 101 3.52 -10.46 1.92
N ARG A 102 3.22 -11.13 3.01
CA ARG A 102 3.97 -12.30 3.43
C ARG A 102 4.02 -13.36 2.33
N THR A 103 2.89 -13.60 1.68
CA THR A 103 2.80 -14.55 0.56
C THR A 103 3.56 -14.04 -0.66
N LEU A 104 3.38 -12.77 -1.02
CA LEU A 104 4.02 -12.17 -2.20
C LEU A 104 5.53 -12.14 -2.09
N TRP A 105 6.07 -11.83 -0.91
CA TRP A 105 7.52 -11.71 -0.71
C TRP A 105 8.24 -13.05 -0.57
N ARG A 106 7.51 -14.12 -0.37
CA ARG A 106 8.09 -15.48 -0.30
C ARG A 106 8.28 -16.14 -1.67
N ARG A 107 7.78 -15.51 -2.72
CA ARG A 107 7.91 -16.05 -4.08
C ARG A 107 9.28 -15.80 -4.69
#